data_9ef640b0dd5a71a24a2ddf25ee104372
#
_entry.id   9ef640b0dd5a71a24a2ddf25ee104372
#
_cell.length_a   1.000
_cell.length_b   1.000
_cell.length_c   1.000
_cell.angle_alpha   90.00
_cell.angle_beta   90.00
_cell.angle_gamma   90.00
#
_symmetry.space_group_name_H-M   'P 1'
#
loop_
_entity.id
_entity.type
_entity.pdbx_description
1 polymer ?
#
loop_
_entity_poly.entity_id
_entity_poly.type
_entity_poly.pdbx_seq_one_letter_code
_entity_poly.pdbx_strand_id
1 'polypeptide(L)'
;MTLHQILQQARSEEDVKDAYIKALGLKGYSKNLIDIQTKEIWFEAKDSGRHSTYAMFTQLMHYVQDALNKGHYIPPFLCVIDTHKAAIMKTADVLPFLEKKTIKWGKSASGYTPEALDAVSAYIGTYFVSFKIETHEEEFIGTIKNAIKNGDIIRTQIT
;
A
#
# COMPACT_ATOMS: atom_id res chain seq x y z
N MET A 1 -21.13 -9.26 7.10
CA MET A 1 -19.81 -9.50 7.71
C MET A 1 -18.94 -8.27 7.58
N THR A 2 -18.18 -7.96 8.62
CA THR A 2 -17.19 -6.88 8.57
C THR A 2 -16.00 -7.30 7.70
N LEU A 3 -15.23 -6.31 7.24
CA LEU A 3 -13.99 -6.59 6.51
C LEU A 3 -13.08 -7.51 7.34
N HIS A 4 -12.93 -7.21 8.64
CA HIS A 4 -12.11 -8.03 9.54
C HIS A 4 -12.57 -9.49 9.53
N GLN A 5 -13.87 -9.73 9.65
CA GLN A 5 -14.42 -11.09 9.64
C GLN A 5 -14.14 -11.80 8.32
N ILE A 6 -14.31 -11.10 7.21
CA ILE A 6 -14.02 -11.66 5.88
C ILE A 6 -12.55 -12.04 5.75
N LEU A 7 -11.66 -11.15 6.23
CA LEU A 7 -10.21 -11.37 6.16
C LEU A 7 -9.78 -12.57 7.01
N GLN A 8 -10.46 -12.84 8.12
CA GLN A 8 -10.16 -14.01 8.94
C GLN A 8 -10.48 -15.33 8.22
N GLN A 9 -11.31 -15.30 7.20
CA GLN A 9 -11.67 -16.44 6.38
C GLN A 9 -10.85 -16.53 5.10
N ALA A 10 -10.00 -15.56 4.82
CA ALA A 10 -9.19 -15.54 3.60
C ALA A 10 -8.16 -16.67 3.63
N ARG A 11 -8.02 -17.37 2.51
CA ARG A 11 -7.10 -18.52 2.36
C ARG A 11 -5.99 -18.23 1.37
N SER A 12 -6.03 -17.10 0.69
CA SER A 12 -5.07 -16.74 -0.34
C SER A 12 -4.92 -15.22 -0.41
N GLU A 13 -3.86 -14.77 -1.07
CA GLU A 13 -3.68 -13.36 -1.37
C GLU A 13 -4.83 -12.84 -2.23
N GLU A 14 -5.34 -13.66 -3.15
CA GLU A 14 -6.47 -13.26 -3.99
C GLU A 14 -7.73 -12.99 -3.16
N ASP A 15 -8.01 -13.83 -2.15
CA ASP A 15 -9.12 -13.60 -1.22
C ASP A 15 -8.97 -12.26 -0.48
N VAL A 16 -7.74 -11.92 -0.06
CA VAL A 16 -7.45 -10.66 0.60
C VAL A 16 -7.74 -9.47 -0.34
N LYS A 17 -7.25 -9.55 -1.58
CA LYS A 17 -7.50 -8.50 -2.57
C LYS A 17 -9.00 -8.29 -2.80
N ASP A 18 -9.74 -9.38 -3.00
CA ASP A 18 -11.17 -9.31 -3.26
C ASP A 18 -11.94 -8.72 -2.07
N ALA A 19 -11.55 -9.05 -0.85
CA ALA A 19 -12.17 -8.51 0.35
C ALA A 19 -12.01 -6.99 0.42
N TYR A 20 -10.80 -6.49 0.18
CA TYR A 20 -10.56 -5.05 0.19
C TYR A 20 -11.23 -4.33 -0.98
N ILE A 21 -11.19 -4.91 -2.18
CA ILE A 21 -11.85 -4.32 -3.35
C ILE A 21 -13.32 -4.08 -3.04
N LYS A 22 -13.99 -5.08 -2.46
CA LYS A 22 -15.41 -5.00 -2.11
C LYS A 22 -15.65 -3.99 -0.99
N ALA A 23 -14.90 -4.08 0.09
CA ALA A 23 -15.09 -3.21 1.26
C ALA A 23 -14.84 -1.74 0.92
N LEU A 24 -13.85 -1.46 0.09
CA LEU A 24 -13.49 -0.10 -0.31
C LEU A 24 -14.31 0.41 -1.50
N GLY A 25 -15.08 -0.46 -2.15
CA GLY A 25 -15.87 -0.09 -3.32
C GLY A 25 -15.00 0.37 -4.49
N LEU A 26 -13.85 -0.27 -4.69
CA LEU A 26 -12.92 0.14 -5.74
C LEU A 26 -13.50 -0.09 -7.13
N LYS A 27 -13.31 0.88 -8.02
CA LYS A 27 -13.76 0.83 -9.41
C LYS A 27 -12.59 1.09 -10.34
N GLY A 28 -12.68 0.55 -11.57
CA GLY A 28 -11.64 0.75 -12.57
C GLY A 28 -10.30 0.17 -12.16
N TYR A 29 -10.32 -0.91 -11.39
CA TYR A 29 -9.09 -1.53 -10.91
C TYR A 29 -8.59 -2.60 -11.87
N SER A 30 -7.29 -2.91 -11.76
CA SER A 30 -6.70 -4.09 -12.37
C SER A 30 -5.89 -4.85 -11.32
N LYS A 31 -5.66 -6.14 -11.55
CA LYS A 31 -4.88 -7.02 -10.68
C LYS A 31 -3.84 -7.74 -11.54
N ASN A 32 -2.77 -7.03 -11.88
CA ASN A 32 -1.69 -7.56 -12.72
C ASN A 32 -0.36 -7.52 -11.95
N LEU A 33 0.62 -6.81 -12.47
CA LEU A 33 1.93 -6.67 -11.82
C LEU A 33 1.80 -6.01 -10.44
N ILE A 34 1.00 -4.96 -10.34
CA ILE A 34 0.62 -4.33 -9.07
C ILE A 34 -0.59 -5.11 -8.54
N ASP A 35 -0.57 -5.52 -7.27
CA ASP A 35 -1.61 -6.41 -6.71
C ASP A 35 -3.02 -5.88 -6.91
N ILE A 36 -3.26 -4.62 -6.58
CA ILE A 36 -4.47 -3.90 -6.99
C ILE A 36 -4.04 -2.54 -7.49
N GLN A 37 -4.42 -2.20 -8.69
CA GLN A 37 -4.02 -0.95 -9.32
C GLN A 37 -5.26 -0.16 -9.72
N THR A 38 -5.41 1.03 -9.15
CA THR A 38 -6.41 2.00 -9.57
C THR A 38 -5.71 3.27 -10.02
N LYS A 39 -6.48 4.19 -10.60
CA LYS A 39 -5.96 5.49 -10.98
C LYS A 39 -5.43 6.27 -9.76
N GLU A 40 -6.09 6.12 -8.63
CA GLU A 40 -5.77 6.89 -7.43
C GLU A 40 -4.76 6.22 -6.51
N ILE A 41 -4.78 4.88 -6.44
CA ILE A 41 -4.01 4.15 -5.43
C ILE A 41 -3.46 2.86 -6.02
N TRP A 42 -2.19 2.56 -5.72
CA TRP A 42 -1.60 1.25 -5.95
C TRP A 42 -1.49 0.52 -4.62
N PHE A 43 -1.90 -0.74 -4.60
CA PHE A 43 -1.90 -1.57 -3.40
C PHE A 43 -0.95 -2.75 -3.53
N GLU A 44 -0.18 -2.99 -2.46
CA GLU A 44 0.56 -4.24 -2.25
C GLU A 44 -0.21 -5.06 -1.22
N ALA A 45 -0.53 -6.31 -1.54
CA ALA A 45 -1.33 -7.19 -0.67
C ALA A 45 -0.54 -8.42 -0.24
N LYS A 46 -0.78 -8.88 0.99
CA LYS A 46 -0.23 -10.12 1.52
C LYS A 46 -1.35 -10.95 2.16
N ASP A 47 -1.19 -12.26 2.15
CA ASP A 47 -2.19 -13.22 2.65
C ASP A 47 -2.13 -13.44 4.17
N SER A 48 -1.20 -12.82 4.84
CA SER A 48 -1.05 -12.92 6.29
C SER A 48 -0.42 -11.65 6.86
N GLY A 49 -0.50 -11.50 8.18
CA GLY A 49 0.10 -10.35 8.87
C GLY A 49 1.58 -10.51 9.19
N ARG A 50 2.28 -11.50 8.61
CA ARG A 50 3.69 -11.78 8.92
C ARG A 50 4.67 -10.75 8.36
N HIS A 51 4.31 -10.07 7.29
CA HIS A 51 5.20 -9.09 6.66
C HIS A 51 5.06 -7.75 7.37
N SER A 52 6.19 -7.07 7.59
CA SER A 52 6.15 -5.73 8.16
C SER A 52 5.59 -4.73 7.15
N THR A 53 5.03 -3.64 7.66
CA THR A 53 4.56 -2.54 6.82
C THR A 53 5.70 -2.02 5.94
N TYR A 54 6.91 -1.91 6.49
CA TYR A 54 8.08 -1.45 5.76
C TYR A 54 8.45 -2.38 4.61
N ALA A 55 8.41 -3.68 4.84
CA ALA A 55 8.71 -4.68 3.80
C ALA A 55 7.69 -4.58 2.66
N MET A 56 6.41 -4.43 2.99
CA MET A 56 5.36 -4.29 1.98
C MET A 56 5.52 -3.01 1.17
N PHE A 57 5.82 -1.87 1.81
CA PHE A 57 6.10 -0.65 1.08
C PHE A 57 7.36 -0.75 0.23
N THR A 58 8.38 -1.47 0.69
CA THR A 58 9.59 -1.69 -0.11
C THR A 58 9.25 -2.38 -1.42
N GLN A 59 8.40 -3.39 -1.40
CA GLN A 59 7.95 -4.08 -2.61
C GLN A 59 7.15 -3.15 -3.52
N LEU A 60 6.24 -2.37 -2.96
CA LEU A 60 5.43 -1.44 -3.73
C LEU A 60 6.29 -0.34 -4.35
N MET A 61 7.25 0.18 -3.61
CA MET A 61 8.14 1.24 -4.09
C MET A 61 9.08 0.77 -5.21
N HIS A 62 9.37 -0.51 -5.28
CA HIS A 62 10.09 -1.08 -6.42
C HIS A 62 9.32 -0.78 -7.73
N TYR A 63 8.01 -0.99 -7.72
CA TYR A 63 7.17 -0.71 -8.89
C TYR A 63 7.07 0.79 -9.18
N VAL A 64 7.03 1.61 -8.15
CA VAL A 64 7.00 3.07 -8.32
C VAL A 64 8.29 3.56 -8.97
N GLN A 65 9.45 3.06 -8.49
CA GLN A 65 10.75 3.40 -9.08
C GLN A 65 10.83 2.98 -10.55
N ASP A 66 10.35 1.79 -10.86
CA ASP A 66 10.33 1.29 -12.23
C ASP A 66 9.47 2.18 -13.13
N ALA A 67 8.29 2.55 -12.64
CA ALA A 67 7.39 3.45 -13.37
C ALA A 67 8.01 4.83 -13.59
N LEU A 68 8.68 5.38 -12.55
CA LEU A 68 9.42 6.64 -12.66
C LEU A 68 10.48 6.57 -13.75
N ASN A 69 11.27 5.50 -13.73
CA ASN A 69 12.36 5.32 -14.70
C ASN A 69 11.85 5.21 -16.14
N LYS A 70 10.64 4.69 -16.32
CA LYS A 70 10.02 4.51 -17.63
C LYS A 70 9.12 5.68 -18.05
N GLY A 71 8.95 6.67 -17.20
CA GLY A 71 8.05 7.80 -17.46
C GLY A 71 6.58 7.42 -17.48
N HIS A 72 6.19 6.36 -16.77
CA HIS A 72 4.81 5.91 -16.69
C HIS A 72 4.04 6.68 -15.60
N TYR A 73 2.72 6.61 -15.67
CA TYR A 73 1.84 7.22 -14.67
C TYR A 73 2.08 6.63 -13.28
N ILE A 74 2.08 7.49 -12.28
CA ILE A 74 2.23 7.12 -10.88
C ILE A 74 1.02 7.65 -10.11
N PRO A 75 0.37 6.82 -9.28
CA PRO A 75 -0.83 7.25 -8.56
C PRO A 75 -0.47 8.19 -7.42
N PRO A 76 -1.41 9.05 -6.98
CA PRO A 76 -1.15 9.94 -5.84
C PRO A 76 -1.02 9.24 -4.49
N PHE A 77 -1.48 8.00 -4.36
CA PHE A 77 -1.41 7.27 -3.08
C PHE A 77 -0.86 5.86 -3.25
N LEU A 78 -0.17 5.41 -2.20
CA LEU A 78 0.38 4.06 -2.07
C LEU A 78 -0.18 3.43 -0.81
N CYS A 79 -0.66 2.19 -0.91
CA CYS A 79 -1.31 1.51 0.21
C CYS A 79 -0.82 0.07 0.31
N VAL A 80 -0.63 -0.42 1.52
CA VAL A 80 -0.30 -1.82 1.78
C VAL A 80 -1.40 -2.43 2.64
N ILE A 81 -1.77 -3.66 2.35
CA ILE A 81 -2.90 -4.34 2.99
C ILE A 81 -2.58 -5.80 3.25
N ASP A 82 -3.04 -6.32 4.38
CA ASP A 82 -2.99 -7.76 4.66
C ASP A 82 -4.22 -8.16 5.49
N THR A 83 -4.19 -9.33 6.11
CA THR A 83 -5.32 -9.84 6.88
C THR A 83 -5.53 -9.13 8.22
N HIS A 84 -4.56 -8.35 8.68
CA HIS A 84 -4.57 -7.72 10.01
C HIS A 84 -4.45 -6.21 9.97
N LYS A 85 -3.73 -5.67 9.00
CA LYS A 85 -3.37 -4.25 8.97
C LYS A 85 -3.41 -3.66 7.57
N ALA A 86 -3.45 -2.35 7.54
CA ALA A 86 -3.34 -1.57 6.32
C ALA A 86 -2.58 -0.27 6.62
N ALA A 87 -1.93 0.29 5.62
CA ALA A 87 -1.27 1.58 5.76
C ALA A 87 -1.29 2.31 4.43
N ILE A 88 -1.40 3.63 4.48
CA ILE A 88 -1.46 4.47 3.28
C ILE A 88 -0.53 5.66 3.44
N MET A 89 0.07 6.10 2.33
CA MET A 89 0.85 7.33 2.29
C MET A 89 0.68 8.02 0.95
N LYS A 90 1.05 9.31 0.93
CA LYS A 90 1.08 10.09 -0.31
C LYS A 90 2.33 9.75 -1.10
N THR A 91 2.17 9.46 -2.37
CA THR A 91 3.31 9.20 -3.26
C THR A 91 4.26 10.41 -3.30
N ALA A 92 3.71 11.63 -3.26
CA ALA A 92 4.51 12.86 -3.25
C ALA A 92 5.55 12.90 -2.13
N ASP A 93 5.26 12.27 -0.99
CA ASP A 93 6.20 12.25 0.14
C ASP A 93 7.44 11.39 -0.13
N VAL A 94 7.35 10.40 -1.01
CA VAL A 94 8.47 9.49 -1.30
C VAL A 94 9.18 9.80 -2.62
N LEU A 95 8.60 10.63 -3.49
CA LEU A 95 9.24 10.98 -4.76
C LEU A 95 10.63 11.60 -4.58
N PRO A 96 10.86 12.55 -3.65
CA PRO A 96 12.20 13.10 -3.44
C PRO A 96 13.23 12.03 -3.07
N PHE A 97 12.82 11.04 -2.28
CA PHE A 97 13.67 9.92 -1.89
C PHE A 97 14.06 9.08 -3.12
N LEU A 98 13.07 8.74 -3.96
CA LEU A 98 13.28 7.92 -5.15
C LEU A 98 14.10 8.65 -6.22
N GLU A 99 13.97 9.95 -6.34
CA GLU A 99 14.69 10.77 -7.32
C GLU A 99 16.14 11.00 -6.93
N LYS A 100 16.43 11.13 -5.64
CA LYS A 100 17.76 11.50 -5.14
C LYS A 100 18.65 10.32 -4.79
N LYS A 101 18.07 9.16 -4.55
CA LYS A 101 18.80 7.98 -4.08
C LYS A 101 18.91 6.92 -5.14
N THR A 102 20.13 6.41 -5.33
CA THR A 102 20.34 5.22 -6.12
C THR A 102 20.16 4.02 -5.20
N ILE A 103 19.06 3.29 -5.38
CA ILE A 103 18.73 2.16 -4.54
C ILE A 103 18.90 0.87 -5.34
N LYS A 104 19.60 -0.09 -4.75
CA LYS A 104 19.73 -1.42 -5.33
C LYS A 104 18.51 -2.24 -4.90
N TRP A 105 17.46 -2.18 -5.70
CA TRP A 105 16.18 -2.81 -5.36
C TRP A 105 16.21 -4.33 -5.35
N GLY A 106 17.01 -4.95 -6.20
CA GLY A 106 16.99 -6.39 -6.41
C GLY A 106 16.33 -6.73 -7.75
N LYS A 107 16.21 -8.02 -8.04
CA LYS A 107 15.71 -8.50 -9.33
C LYS A 107 14.21 -8.41 -9.49
N SER A 108 13.48 -8.41 -8.38
CA SER A 108 12.02 -8.36 -8.36
C SER A 108 11.54 -7.63 -7.12
N ALA A 109 10.26 -7.26 -7.10
CA ALA A 109 9.66 -6.58 -5.94
C ALA A 109 9.76 -7.45 -4.68
N SER A 110 9.44 -8.73 -4.77
CA SER A 110 9.49 -9.65 -3.63
C SER A 110 10.92 -10.06 -3.26
N GLY A 111 11.84 -9.95 -4.21
CA GLY A 111 13.26 -10.26 -4.01
C GLY A 111 14.10 -9.03 -3.67
N TYR A 112 13.53 -8.10 -2.91
CA TYR A 112 14.22 -6.86 -2.53
C TYR A 112 15.47 -7.15 -1.71
N THR A 113 16.45 -6.25 -1.80
CA THR A 113 17.69 -6.37 -1.04
C THR A 113 17.53 -5.87 0.38
N PRO A 114 18.38 -6.33 1.33
CA PRO A 114 18.41 -5.73 2.67
C PRO A 114 18.69 -4.23 2.64
N GLU A 115 19.52 -3.77 1.71
CA GLU A 115 19.82 -2.34 1.53
C GLU A 115 18.58 -1.54 1.17
N ALA A 116 17.73 -2.06 0.27
CA ALA A 116 16.49 -1.41 -0.12
C ALA A 116 15.53 -1.33 1.07
N LEU A 117 15.37 -2.43 1.80
CA LEU A 117 14.51 -2.45 3.00
C LEU A 117 14.98 -1.44 4.04
N ASP A 118 16.28 -1.40 4.31
CA ASP A 118 16.85 -0.48 5.29
C ASP A 118 16.64 0.98 4.87
N ALA A 119 16.89 1.29 3.60
CA ALA A 119 16.76 2.66 3.08
C ALA A 119 15.30 3.13 3.14
N VAL A 120 14.37 2.28 2.71
CA VAL A 120 12.93 2.59 2.75
C VAL A 120 12.47 2.75 4.19
N SER A 121 12.84 1.82 5.07
CA SER A 121 12.44 1.84 6.48
C SER A 121 12.91 3.11 7.18
N ALA A 122 14.13 3.55 6.90
CA ALA A 122 14.68 4.76 7.49
C ALA A 122 13.94 6.02 7.03
N TYR A 123 13.38 6.01 5.83
CA TYR A 123 12.76 7.19 5.25
C TYR A 123 11.26 7.32 5.54
N ILE A 124 10.49 6.23 5.39
CA ILE A 124 9.02 6.33 5.33
C ILE A 124 8.33 6.37 6.70
N GLY A 125 9.03 6.15 7.79
CA GLY A 125 8.43 5.90 9.11
C GLY A 125 7.42 6.96 9.58
N THR A 126 7.58 8.22 9.17
CA THR A 126 6.68 9.31 9.57
C THR A 126 5.65 9.68 8.51
N TYR A 127 5.73 9.08 7.32
CA TYR A 127 4.89 9.48 6.19
C TYR A 127 3.62 8.66 6.03
N PHE A 128 3.60 7.43 6.50
CA PHE A 128 2.40 6.61 6.34
C PHE A 128 1.51 6.66 7.57
N VAL A 129 0.22 6.39 7.35
CA VAL A 129 -0.78 6.23 8.41
C VAL A 129 -1.19 4.76 8.40
N SER A 130 -1.14 4.11 9.56
CA SER A 130 -1.46 2.68 9.68
C SER A 130 -2.74 2.45 10.47
N PHE A 131 -3.37 1.32 10.16
CA PHE A 131 -4.64 0.91 10.75
C PHE A 131 -4.60 -0.56 11.14
N LYS A 132 -5.05 -0.84 12.35
CA LYS A 132 -5.33 -2.21 12.76
C LYS A 132 -6.76 -2.52 12.35
N ILE A 133 -6.94 -3.42 11.41
CA ILE A 133 -8.27 -3.66 10.82
C ILE A 133 -9.28 -4.13 11.84
N GLU A 134 -8.88 -4.96 12.79
CA GLU A 134 -9.78 -5.44 13.83
C GLU A 134 -10.51 -4.31 14.57
N THR A 135 -9.80 -3.21 14.85
CA THR A 135 -10.32 -2.13 15.69
C THR A 135 -10.59 -0.81 14.94
N HIS A 136 -9.99 -0.62 13.76
CA HIS A 136 -10.03 0.65 13.03
C HIS A 136 -10.43 0.48 11.57
N GLU A 137 -11.21 -0.52 11.28
CA GLU A 137 -11.68 -0.83 9.92
C GLU A 137 -12.43 0.34 9.29
N GLU A 138 -13.34 0.96 10.04
CA GLU A 138 -14.16 2.06 9.52
C GLU A 138 -13.33 3.29 9.21
N GLU A 139 -12.36 3.60 10.08
CA GLU A 139 -11.44 4.72 9.87
C GLU A 139 -10.59 4.49 8.62
N PHE A 140 -10.14 3.26 8.39
CA PHE A 140 -9.40 2.92 7.19
C PHE A 140 -10.27 3.10 5.93
N ILE A 141 -11.47 2.53 5.92
CA ILE A 141 -12.38 2.64 4.78
C ILE A 141 -12.68 4.12 4.49
N GLY A 142 -12.95 4.91 5.53
CA GLY A 142 -13.20 6.34 5.39
C GLY A 142 -12.00 7.08 4.83
N THR A 143 -10.80 6.73 5.28
CA THR A 143 -9.56 7.34 4.79
C THR A 143 -9.35 7.07 3.31
N ILE A 144 -9.56 5.82 2.87
CA ILE A 144 -9.43 5.47 1.45
C ILE A 144 -10.47 6.22 0.60
N LYS A 145 -11.72 6.24 1.04
CA LYS A 145 -12.78 6.95 0.30
C LYS A 145 -12.50 8.44 0.21
N ASN A 146 -11.98 9.03 1.28
CA ASN A 146 -11.59 10.44 1.27
C ASN A 146 -10.39 10.69 0.32
N ALA A 147 -9.41 9.80 0.31
CA ALA A 147 -8.27 9.90 -0.59
C ALA A 147 -8.72 9.88 -2.05
N ILE A 148 -9.61 8.98 -2.39
CA ILE A 148 -10.14 8.86 -3.75
C ILE A 148 -10.98 10.08 -4.14
N LYS A 149 -11.86 10.52 -3.24
CA LYS A 149 -12.80 11.61 -3.51
C LYS A 149 -12.14 12.99 -3.49
N ASN A 150 -11.31 13.25 -2.47
CA ASN A 150 -10.77 14.58 -2.19
C ASN A 150 -9.28 14.72 -2.45
N GLY A 151 -8.60 13.63 -2.75
CA GLY A 151 -7.16 13.65 -3.03
C GLY A 151 -6.28 13.96 -1.83
N ASP A 152 -6.73 13.63 -0.62
CA ASP A 152 -5.97 13.91 0.60
C ASP A 152 -6.18 12.86 1.68
N ILE A 153 -5.27 12.84 2.66
CA ILE A 153 -5.32 11.96 3.83
C ILE A 153 -5.48 12.83 5.08
N ILE A 154 -6.54 12.57 5.85
CA ILE A 154 -6.77 13.28 7.11
C ILE A 154 -6.14 12.47 8.23
N ARG A 155 -4.92 12.84 8.62
CA ARG A 155 -4.12 12.09 9.59
C ARG A 155 -4.56 12.29 11.04
N THR A 156 -5.17 13.43 11.34
CA THR A 156 -5.56 13.78 12.70
C THR A 156 -6.74 13.00 13.24
N GLN A 157 -7.43 12.24 12.39
CA GLN A 157 -8.58 11.42 12.81
C GLN A 157 -8.16 10.07 13.38
N ILE A 158 -6.85 9.79 13.42
CA ILE A 158 -6.33 8.46 13.76
C ILE A 158 -5.30 8.61 14.88
N THR A 159 -5.78 8.89 16.04
CA THR A 159 -4.93 8.96 17.23
C THR A 159 -5.29 7.87 18.22
#